data_bfa6dd1fd3d40d8ef031fbc0b517d304
#
_entry.id   bfa6dd1fd3d40d8ef031fbc0b517d304
#
_cell.length_a   1.000
_cell.length_b   1.000
_cell.length_c   1.000
_cell.angle_alpha   90.00
_cell.angle_beta   90.00
_cell.angle_gamma   90.00
#
_symmetry.space_group_name_H-M   'P 1'
#
loop_
_entity.id
_entity.type
_entity.pdbx_description
1 polymer ?
#
loop_
_entity_poly.entity_id
_entity_poly.type
_entity_poly.pdbx_seq_one_letter_code
_entity_poly.pdbx_strand_id
1 'polypeptide(L)'
;AFDTIFAEGQRRYVESLSAYARQFLGKINKPDVDIITGIAPAIAIEQKVNTRNPRSTVGTTTEIYDYLKLLFARAGHTFSPVSGQEVRCFSVDDVAARILARDGQRVVIGAPLVLGEGQGIIEKLTLLLSEGLMRVYTGGEVRLIEDVLPGIGPDTRADEIRIVVDRMRVATDEDSQTRIRDSVARAFSYGGDICEIVTDEGVREFSSRFEADGIEFERPSEHLFSFNNPLGACPRCEGCLLYTSPSPR
;
A
#
# COMPACT_ATOMS: atom_id res chain seq x y z
N ALA A 1 -30.79 3.83 -41.46
CA ALA A 1 -31.24 2.43 -41.43
C ALA A 1 -31.42 1.94 -39.98
N PHE A 2 -30.47 2.16 -39.09
CA PHE A 2 -30.57 1.70 -37.68
C PHE A 2 -31.68 2.43 -36.92
N ASP A 3 -31.73 3.75 -36.99
CA ASP A 3 -32.69 4.58 -36.25
C ASP A 3 -34.12 4.54 -36.84
N THR A 4 -34.32 3.88 -37.98
CA THR A 4 -35.58 3.81 -38.67
C THR A 4 -36.06 2.38 -38.84
N ILE A 5 -35.50 1.64 -39.84
CA ILE A 5 -35.96 0.30 -40.18
C ILE A 5 -35.72 -0.71 -39.07
N PHE A 6 -34.49 -0.70 -38.48
CA PHE A 6 -34.17 -1.59 -37.38
C PHE A 6 -34.95 -1.21 -36.10
N ALA A 7 -35.05 0.07 -35.78
CA ALA A 7 -35.80 0.53 -34.63
C ALA A 7 -37.32 0.14 -34.73
N GLU A 8 -37.94 0.29 -35.91
CA GLU A 8 -39.32 -0.13 -36.13
C GLU A 8 -39.49 -1.65 -36.08
N GLY A 9 -38.55 -2.41 -36.66
CA GLY A 9 -38.58 -3.87 -36.60
C GLY A 9 -38.44 -4.39 -35.15
N GLN A 10 -37.55 -3.80 -34.39
CA GLN A 10 -37.39 -4.08 -32.94
C GLN A 10 -38.63 -3.67 -32.12
N ARG A 11 -39.20 -2.50 -32.38
CA ARG A 11 -40.40 -2.04 -31.70
C ARG A 11 -41.57 -3.03 -31.91
N ARG A 12 -41.81 -3.47 -33.13
CA ARG A 12 -42.85 -4.45 -33.44
C ARG A 12 -42.59 -5.81 -32.80
N TYR A 13 -41.34 -6.25 -32.79
CA TYR A 13 -40.96 -7.47 -32.09
C TYR A 13 -41.27 -7.39 -30.62
N VAL A 14 -40.86 -6.31 -29.93
CA VAL A 14 -41.12 -6.10 -28.53
C VAL A 14 -42.63 -5.98 -28.24
N GLU A 15 -43.41 -5.35 -29.11
CA GLU A 15 -44.88 -5.30 -29.01
C GLU A 15 -45.55 -6.67 -29.09
N SER A 16 -44.95 -7.62 -29.80
CA SER A 16 -45.45 -9.00 -29.88
C SER A 16 -45.21 -9.83 -28.62
N LEU A 17 -44.33 -9.37 -27.72
CA LEU A 17 -43.99 -10.07 -26.48
C LEU A 17 -45.05 -9.83 -25.38
N SER A 18 -45.03 -10.70 -24.34
CA SER A 18 -45.90 -10.55 -23.22
C SER A 18 -45.67 -9.22 -22.45
N ALA A 19 -46.69 -8.74 -21.74
CA ALA A 19 -46.60 -7.52 -20.96
C ALA A 19 -45.46 -7.59 -19.91
N TYR A 20 -45.22 -8.76 -19.36
CA TYR A 20 -44.12 -9.00 -18.42
C TYR A 20 -42.75 -8.83 -19.09
N ALA A 21 -42.52 -9.45 -20.25
CA ALA A 21 -41.26 -9.33 -20.97
C ALA A 21 -40.97 -7.88 -21.42
N ARG A 22 -42.00 -7.13 -21.81
CA ARG A 22 -41.86 -5.71 -22.18
C ARG A 22 -41.35 -4.81 -21.07
N GLN A 23 -41.64 -5.12 -19.80
CA GLN A 23 -41.16 -4.34 -18.66
C GLN A 23 -39.61 -4.38 -18.53
N PHE A 24 -38.97 -5.50 -18.91
CA PHE A 24 -37.52 -5.65 -18.86
C PHE A 24 -36.78 -5.04 -20.06
N LEU A 25 -37.42 -4.99 -21.20
CA LEU A 25 -36.79 -4.50 -22.43
C LEU A 25 -36.86 -2.97 -22.59
N GLY A 26 -37.61 -2.31 -21.74
CA GLY A 26 -37.80 -0.87 -21.77
C GLY A 26 -38.67 -0.39 -22.94
N LYS A 27 -38.98 0.91 -22.96
CA LYS A 27 -39.81 1.52 -23.98
C LYS A 27 -38.94 1.89 -25.21
N ILE A 28 -39.25 1.31 -26.34
CA ILE A 28 -38.63 1.67 -27.63
C ILE A 28 -39.50 2.79 -28.25
N ASN A 29 -38.84 3.92 -28.53
CA ASN A 29 -39.52 5.05 -29.16
C ASN A 29 -39.88 4.73 -30.62
N LYS A 30 -41.05 5.19 -31.04
CA LYS A 30 -41.45 5.10 -32.47
C LYS A 30 -40.53 6.00 -33.27
N PRO A 31 -39.92 5.50 -34.37
CA PRO A 31 -39.15 6.35 -35.28
C PRO A 31 -40.08 7.40 -35.95
N ASP A 32 -39.50 8.55 -36.25
CA ASP A 32 -40.21 9.63 -36.92
C ASP A 32 -40.35 9.31 -38.44
N VAL A 33 -41.43 8.63 -38.73
CA VAL A 33 -41.77 8.18 -40.11
C VAL A 33 -43.29 8.17 -40.29
N ASP A 34 -43.75 8.48 -41.46
CA ASP A 34 -45.18 8.50 -41.79
C ASP A 34 -45.77 7.10 -41.70
N ILE A 35 -45.20 6.15 -42.46
CA ILE A 35 -45.67 4.76 -42.49
C ILE A 35 -44.55 3.79 -42.84
N ILE A 36 -44.48 2.66 -42.15
CA ILE A 36 -43.62 1.52 -42.50
C ILE A 36 -44.48 0.26 -42.38
N THR A 37 -44.60 -0.51 -43.43
CA THR A 37 -45.35 -1.78 -43.46
C THR A 37 -44.46 -2.92 -43.97
N GLY A 38 -44.82 -4.16 -43.59
CA GLY A 38 -44.13 -5.35 -44.09
C GLY A 38 -42.74 -5.64 -43.52
N ILE A 39 -42.36 -4.98 -42.42
CA ILE A 39 -41.06 -5.26 -41.77
C ILE A 39 -41.22 -6.45 -40.82
N ALA A 40 -40.37 -7.46 -41.05
CA ALA A 40 -40.15 -8.56 -40.12
C ALA A 40 -39.25 -8.13 -38.92
N PRO A 41 -39.22 -8.87 -37.81
CA PRO A 41 -38.24 -8.65 -36.75
C PRO A 41 -36.83 -8.60 -37.33
N ALA A 42 -36.09 -7.53 -37.00
CA ALA A 42 -34.78 -7.28 -37.55
C ALA A 42 -33.70 -7.48 -36.46
N ILE A 43 -32.58 -8.07 -36.86
CA ILE A 43 -31.38 -8.17 -36.04
C ILE A 43 -30.33 -7.26 -36.67
N ALA A 44 -29.74 -6.39 -35.86
CA ALA A 44 -28.60 -5.60 -36.30
C ALA A 44 -27.37 -5.99 -35.46
N ILE A 45 -26.24 -6.17 -36.11
CA ILE A 45 -24.95 -6.42 -35.50
C ILE A 45 -24.13 -5.15 -35.68
N GLU A 46 -23.84 -4.48 -34.61
CA GLU A 46 -22.98 -3.29 -34.59
C GLU A 46 -21.58 -3.65 -34.14
N GLN A 47 -20.59 -3.06 -34.77
CA GLN A 47 -19.19 -3.19 -34.34
C GLN A 47 -18.92 -2.40 -33.05
N LYS A 48 -19.69 -1.34 -32.80
CA LYS A 48 -19.63 -0.58 -31.58
C LYS A 48 -20.50 -1.22 -30.48
N VAL A 49 -19.88 -1.79 -29.48
CA VAL A 49 -20.57 -2.21 -28.26
C VAL A 49 -20.90 -0.94 -27.47
N ASN A 50 -22.15 -0.52 -27.48
CA ASN A 50 -22.62 0.62 -26.68
C ASN A 50 -22.85 0.13 -25.24
N THR A 51 -21.77 0.05 -24.44
CA THR A 51 -21.86 -0.36 -23.06
C THR A 51 -22.37 0.81 -22.23
N ARG A 52 -23.56 0.70 -21.68
CA ARG A 52 -24.14 1.66 -20.72
C ARG A 52 -23.54 1.52 -19.32
N ASN A 53 -22.73 0.50 -19.10
CA ASN A 53 -22.11 0.24 -17.81
C ASN A 53 -20.73 0.94 -17.74
N PRO A 54 -20.54 1.95 -16.88
CA PRO A 54 -19.29 2.69 -16.78
C PRO A 54 -18.12 1.82 -16.28
N ARG A 55 -18.41 0.65 -15.70
CA ARG A 55 -17.40 -0.32 -15.27
C ARG A 55 -16.94 -1.27 -16.37
N SER A 56 -17.64 -1.28 -17.52
CA SER A 56 -17.27 -2.11 -18.66
C SER A 56 -16.25 -1.39 -19.51
N THR A 57 -14.98 -1.72 -19.32
CA THR A 57 -13.85 -1.23 -20.10
C THR A 57 -13.24 -2.38 -20.90
N VAL A 58 -12.40 -2.07 -21.88
CA VAL A 58 -11.65 -3.11 -22.61
C VAL A 58 -10.87 -4.00 -21.65
N GLY A 59 -10.23 -3.40 -20.64
CA GLY A 59 -9.48 -4.14 -19.64
C GLY A 59 -10.31 -5.16 -18.85
N THR A 60 -11.54 -4.79 -18.44
CA THR A 60 -12.42 -5.71 -17.69
C THR A 60 -13.06 -6.77 -18.58
N THR A 61 -13.34 -6.45 -19.85
CA THR A 61 -13.97 -7.39 -20.80
C THR A 61 -12.98 -8.43 -21.33
N THR A 62 -11.70 -8.07 -21.42
CA THR A 62 -10.61 -8.94 -21.91
C THR A 62 -9.84 -9.62 -20.78
N GLU A 63 -10.25 -9.45 -19.52
CA GLU A 63 -9.57 -9.96 -18.33
C GLU A 63 -8.15 -9.36 -18.09
N ILE A 64 -7.67 -8.47 -18.96
CA ILE A 64 -6.37 -7.80 -18.80
C ILE A 64 -6.28 -7.07 -17.46
N TYR A 65 -7.39 -6.53 -16.97
CA TYR A 65 -7.46 -5.82 -15.70
C TYR A 65 -7.07 -6.72 -14.52
N ASP A 66 -7.44 -7.99 -14.53
CA ASP A 66 -7.10 -8.93 -13.46
C ASP A 66 -5.60 -9.23 -13.43
N TYR A 67 -4.99 -9.39 -14.61
CA TYR A 67 -3.53 -9.54 -14.71
C TYR A 67 -2.80 -8.27 -14.27
N LEU A 68 -3.30 -7.08 -14.61
CA LEU A 68 -2.71 -5.81 -14.18
C LEU A 68 -2.77 -5.64 -12.66
N LYS A 69 -3.91 -5.95 -12.03
CA LYS A 69 -4.02 -5.93 -10.56
C LYS A 69 -2.97 -6.81 -9.91
N LEU A 70 -2.83 -8.04 -10.40
CA LEU A 70 -1.84 -8.99 -9.90
C LEU A 70 -0.40 -8.48 -10.12
N LEU A 71 -0.10 -7.94 -11.30
CA LEU A 71 1.20 -7.39 -11.64
C LEU A 71 1.58 -6.24 -10.69
N PHE A 72 0.70 -5.26 -10.52
CA PHE A 72 0.95 -4.12 -9.64
C PHE A 72 1.01 -4.52 -8.16
N ALA A 73 0.20 -5.50 -7.74
CA ALA A 73 0.25 -6.01 -6.37
C ALA A 73 1.56 -6.75 -6.04
N ARG A 74 2.18 -7.42 -7.03
CA ARG A 74 3.38 -8.26 -6.82
C ARG A 74 4.68 -7.57 -7.19
N ALA A 75 4.70 -6.77 -8.23
CA ALA A 75 5.89 -6.13 -8.79
C ALA A 75 5.82 -4.60 -8.84
N GLY A 76 4.71 -4.00 -8.39
CA GLY A 76 4.55 -2.55 -8.34
C GLY A 76 5.41 -1.92 -7.24
N HIS A 77 5.88 -0.71 -7.51
CA HIS A 77 6.58 0.13 -6.55
C HIS A 77 5.66 1.27 -6.10
N THR A 78 5.58 1.47 -4.80
CA THR A 78 4.81 2.58 -4.22
C THR A 78 5.73 3.76 -3.99
N PHE A 79 5.32 4.95 -4.40
CA PHE A 79 6.08 6.18 -4.20
C PHE A 79 5.29 7.15 -3.34
N SER A 80 5.98 7.84 -2.43
CA SER A 80 5.36 8.91 -1.66
C SER A 80 4.94 10.08 -2.55
N PRO A 81 3.71 10.58 -2.43
CA PRO A 81 3.26 11.75 -3.18
C PRO A 81 3.92 13.06 -2.72
N VAL A 82 4.59 13.06 -1.57
CA VAL A 82 5.25 14.24 -0.99
C VAL A 82 6.68 14.35 -1.47
N SER A 83 7.50 13.32 -1.24
CA SER A 83 8.93 13.34 -1.58
C SER A 83 9.24 12.69 -2.93
N GLY A 84 8.34 11.89 -3.49
CA GLY A 84 8.60 11.05 -4.65
C GLY A 84 9.55 9.88 -4.38
N GLN A 85 9.90 9.64 -3.12
CA GLN A 85 10.75 8.51 -2.74
C GLN A 85 9.95 7.22 -2.72
N GLU A 86 10.63 6.11 -3.01
CA GLU A 86 10.02 4.80 -2.95
C GLU A 86 9.75 4.39 -1.50
N VAL A 87 8.50 4.03 -1.22
CA VAL A 87 8.08 3.50 0.08
C VAL A 87 8.50 2.05 0.16
N ARG A 88 9.36 1.72 1.12
CA ARG A 88 9.88 0.38 1.33
C ARG A 88 9.64 -0.06 2.76
N CYS A 89 9.16 -1.28 2.93
CA CYS A 89 9.19 -1.93 4.22
C CYS A 89 10.28 -3.02 4.19
N PHE A 90 11.07 -3.08 5.24
CA PHE A 90 12.17 -4.03 5.34
C PHE A 90 11.79 -5.15 6.30
N SER A 91 11.91 -6.39 5.84
CA SER A 91 11.83 -7.54 6.71
C SER A 91 13.13 -7.73 7.50
N VAL A 92 13.08 -8.55 8.53
CA VAL A 92 14.28 -8.96 9.28
C VAL A 92 15.33 -9.57 8.35
N ASP A 93 14.90 -10.39 7.40
CA ASP A 93 15.82 -11.03 6.43
C ASP A 93 16.44 -10.03 5.47
N ASP A 94 15.71 -9.00 5.03
CA ASP A 94 16.23 -7.95 4.16
C ASP A 94 17.34 -7.14 4.86
N VAL A 95 17.14 -6.80 6.13
CA VAL A 95 18.12 -6.07 6.92
C VAL A 95 19.32 -6.97 7.23
N ALA A 96 19.08 -8.23 7.61
CA ALA A 96 20.14 -9.20 7.88
C ALA A 96 21.02 -9.44 6.65
N ALA A 97 20.43 -9.59 5.46
CA ALA A 97 21.17 -9.76 4.21
C ALA A 97 22.08 -8.55 3.91
N ARG A 98 21.60 -7.33 4.20
CA ARG A 98 22.40 -6.10 4.03
C ARG A 98 23.55 -5.98 5.01
N ILE A 99 23.36 -6.50 6.25
CA ILE A 99 24.44 -6.58 7.24
C ILE A 99 25.48 -7.63 6.79
N LEU A 100 25.05 -8.82 6.38
CA LEU A 100 25.92 -9.91 5.94
C LEU A 100 26.76 -9.55 4.70
N ALA A 101 26.26 -8.67 3.83
CA ALA A 101 27.02 -8.14 2.70
C ALA A 101 28.25 -7.31 3.13
N ARG A 102 28.38 -6.97 4.43
CA ARG A 102 29.47 -6.18 5.03
C ARG A 102 30.46 -7.05 5.81
N ASP A 103 30.77 -8.24 5.30
CA ASP A 103 31.66 -9.20 5.96
C ASP A 103 32.95 -8.55 6.46
N GLY A 104 33.35 -8.91 7.68
CA GLY A 104 34.54 -8.39 8.36
C GLY A 104 34.42 -6.98 8.94
N GLN A 105 33.35 -6.21 8.65
CA GLN A 105 33.15 -4.87 9.20
C GLN A 105 32.57 -4.92 10.63
N ARG A 106 32.78 -3.83 11.38
CA ARG A 106 32.12 -3.64 12.65
C ARG A 106 30.77 -2.98 12.43
N VAL A 107 29.72 -3.56 13.02
CA VAL A 107 28.37 -3.00 12.99
C VAL A 107 27.80 -2.94 14.38
N VAL A 108 26.98 -1.91 14.62
CA VAL A 108 26.12 -1.80 15.79
C VAL A 108 24.69 -1.91 15.29
N ILE A 109 23.95 -2.90 15.81
CA ILE A 109 22.52 -3.06 15.56
C ILE A 109 21.80 -2.38 16.70
N GLY A 110 20.98 -1.40 16.38
CA GLY A 110 20.28 -0.60 17.36
C GLY A 110 18.89 -0.18 16.92
N ALA A 111 18.29 0.66 17.71
CA ALA A 111 16.97 1.19 17.50
C ALA A 111 16.86 2.62 18.04
N PRO A 112 15.99 3.46 17.51
CA PRO A 112 15.69 4.76 18.10
C PRO A 112 15.08 4.59 19.50
N LEU A 113 15.31 5.56 20.38
CA LEU A 113 14.68 5.59 21.70
C LEU A 113 13.23 6.09 21.56
N VAL A 114 12.29 5.17 21.51
CA VAL A 114 10.85 5.48 21.47
C VAL A 114 10.31 5.65 22.87
N LEU A 115 9.76 6.84 23.18
CA LEU A 115 9.12 7.15 24.45
C LEU A 115 7.61 6.92 24.39
N GLY A 116 7.03 6.38 25.45
CA GLY A 116 5.58 6.32 25.63
C GLY A 116 4.99 7.71 25.99
N GLU A 117 3.68 7.83 25.95
CA GLU A 117 2.98 9.06 26.34
C GLU A 117 3.34 9.44 27.79
N GLY A 118 3.92 10.63 27.98
CA GLY A 118 4.32 11.14 29.29
C GLY A 118 5.55 10.46 29.92
N GLN A 119 6.22 9.55 29.21
CA GLN A 119 7.40 8.85 29.71
C GLN A 119 8.67 9.68 29.52
N GLY A 120 9.46 9.82 30.58
CA GLY A 120 10.77 10.49 30.57
C GLY A 120 11.87 9.59 30.00
N ILE A 121 12.93 10.22 29.45
CA ILE A 121 14.12 9.51 28.93
C ILE A 121 14.77 8.65 30.02
N ILE A 122 14.94 9.20 31.23
CA ILE A 122 15.56 8.49 32.34
C ILE A 122 14.76 7.25 32.75
N GLU A 123 13.44 7.39 32.81
CA GLU A 123 12.53 6.28 33.11
C GLU A 123 12.63 5.16 32.06
N LYS A 124 12.61 5.53 30.79
CA LYS A 124 12.75 4.58 29.69
C LYS A 124 14.08 3.85 29.71
N LEU A 125 15.18 4.57 29.91
CA LEU A 125 16.51 3.96 29.99
C LEU A 125 16.67 3.04 31.23
N THR A 126 16.08 3.40 32.35
CA THR A 126 16.05 2.55 33.53
C THR A 126 15.27 1.26 33.32
N LEU A 127 14.14 1.34 32.58
CA LEU A 127 13.37 0.17 32.17
C LEU A 127 14.20 -0.75 31.25
N LEU A 128 14.88 -0.19 30.26
CA LEU A 128 15.74 -0.95 29.34
C LEU A 128 16.90 -1.66 30.08
N LEU A 129 17.47 -1.03 31.09
CA LEU A 129 18.46 -1.69 31.96
C LEU A 129 17.88 -2.91 32.68
N SER A 130 16.64 -2.84 33.16
CA SER A 130 15.97 -3.97 33.81
C SER A 130 15.68 -5.12 32.84
N GLU A 131 15.55 -4.82 31.55
CA GLU A 131 15.37 -5.78 30.44
C GLU A 131 16.72 -6.36 29.93
N GLY A 132 17.85 -5.91 30.47
CA GLY A 132 19.19 -6.38 30.14
C GLY A 132 19.88 -5.64 29.01
N LEU A 133 19.33 -4.52 28.54
CA LEU A 133 19.99 -3.62 27.60
C LEU A 133 20.90 -2.65 28.36
N MET A 134 22.19 -2.74 28.14
CA MET A 134 23.18 -1.99 28.94
C MET A 134 23.78 -0.80 28.22
N ARG A 135 23.58 -0.68 26.88
CA ARG A 135 24.32 0.27 26.05
C ARG A 135 23.41 1.11 25.19
N VAL A 136 23.84 2.35 25.00
CA VAL A 136 23.26 3.29 24.04
C VAL A 136 24.36 3.85 23.13
N TYR A 137 23.96 4.28 21.95
CA TYR A 137 24.81 5.04 21.04
C TYR A 137 24.38 6.50 21.11
N THR A 138 25.28 7.38 21.53
CA THR A 138 25.06 8.81 21.64
C THR A 138 26.37 9.56 21.45
N GLY A 139 26.32 10.75 20.84
CA GLY A 139 27.51 11.54 20.57
C GLY A 139 28.54 10.86 19.67
N GLY A 140 28.14 9.92 18.82
CA GLY A 140 29.06 9.20 17.92
C GLY A 140 29.70 7.95 18.54
N GLU A 141 29.39 7.62 19.79
CA GLU A 141 30.04 6.53 20.53
C GLU A 141 29.03 5.63 21.25
N VAL A 142 29.41 4.37 21.44
CA VAL A 142 28.66 3.42 22.27
C VAL A 142 29.10 3.60 23.73
N ARG A 143 28.14 3.95 24.61
CA ARG A 143 28.33 4.17 26.05
C ARG A 143 27.43 3.25 26.88
N LEU A 144 27.77 3.03 28.13
CA LEU A 144 26.87 2.38 29.06
C LEU A 144 25.73 3.32 29.46
N ILE A 145 24.52 2.78 29.59
CA ILE A 145 23.36 3.57 30.05
C ILE A 145 23.62 4.21 31.40
N GLU A 146 24.28 3.49 32.33
CA GLU A 146 24.64 3.99 33.66
C GLU A 146 25.54 5.24 33.62
N ASP A 147 26.44 5.32 32.62
CA ASP A 147 27.33 6.47 32.46
C ASP A 147 26.62 7.67 31.80
N VAL A 148 25.56 7.42 31.04
CA VAL A 148 24.79 8.46 30.32
C VAL A 148 23.71 9.05 31.23
N LEU A 149 23.08 8.25 32.09
CA LEU A 149 21.96 8.66 32.95
C LEU A 149 22.24 9.96 33.74
N PRO A 150 23.44 10.15 34.39
CA PRO A 150 23.70 11.38 35.15
C PRO A 150 23.80 12.64 34.30
N GLY A 151 24.05 12.49 32.99
CA GLY A 151 24.18 13.61 32.05
C GLY A 151 22.88 13.99 31.34
N ILE A 152 21.78 13.26 31.58
CA ILE A 152 20.49 13.54 30.96
C ILE A 152 19.83 14.72 31.67
N GLY A 153 19.69 15.83 30.93
CA GLY A 153 19.01 17.04 31.37
C GLY A 153 17.70 17.29 30.65
N PRO A 154 17.01 18.38 31.00
CA PRO A 154 15.75 18.76 30.35
C PRO A 154 15.89 19.07 28.84
N ASP A 155 17.10 19.44 28.42
CA ASP A 155 17.40 19.77 27.00
C ASP A 155 17.84 18.53 26.19
N THR A 156 17.98 17.37 26.82
CA THR A 156 18.38 16.13 26.12
C THR A 156 17.25 15.61 25.25
N ARG A 157 17.53 15.41 23.98
CA ARG A 157 16.54 14.93 23.01
C ARG A 157 16.62 13.41 22.87
N ALA A 158 15.47 12.76 22.81
CA ALA A 158 15.39 11.30 22.66
C ALA A 158 15.97 10.81 21.32
N ASP A 159 15.85 11.63 20.26
CA ASP A 159 16.37 11.33 18.92
C ASP A 159 17.92 11.32 18.81
N GLU A 160 18.60 11.85 19.84
CA GLU A 160 20.07 11.80 19.96
C GLU A 160 20.58 10.51 20.62
N ILE A 161 19.68 9.73 21.20
CA ILE A 161 20.00 8.49 21.91
C ILE A 161 19.43 7.30 21.16
N ARG A 162 20.28 6.34 20.83
CA ARG A 162 19.91 5.09 20.18
C ARG A 162 20.17 3.92 21.10
N ILE A 163 19.23 3.02 21.19
CA ILE A 163 19.38 1.76 21.96
C ILE A 163 20.35 0.86 21.18
N VAL A 164 21.34 0.31 21.85
CA VAL A 164 22.25 -0.69 21.26
C VAL A 164 21.77 -2.08 21.66
N VAL A 165 21.27 -2.83 20.68
CA VAL A 165 20.80 -4.20 20.87
C VAL A 165 21.98 -5.18 20.79
N ASP A 166 22.83 -5.00 19.78
CA ASP A 166 24.02 -5.83 19.60
C ASP A 166 25.16 -5.04 18.94
N ARG A 167 26.39 -5.49 19.20
CA ARG A 167 27.61 -4.96 18.57
C ARG A 167 28.49 -6.13 18.19
N MET A 168 28.78 -6.26 16.92
CA MET A 168 29.55 -7.38 16.43
C MET A 168 30.45 -7.01 15.27
N ARG A 169 31.39 -7.91 14.95
CA ARG A 169 32.04 -7.96 13.67
C ARG A 169 31.25 -8.94 12.79
N VAL A 170 30.86 -8.51 11.60
CA VAL A 170 30.07 -9.34 10.70
C VAL A 170 30.89 -10.56 10.27
N ALA A 171 30.29 -11.74 10.40
CA ALA A 171 30.82 -12.99 9.86
C ALA A 171 29.67 -13.73 9.14
N THR A 172 30.02 -14.59 8.21
CA THR A 172 29.05 -15.28 7.34
C THR A 172 28.74 -16.71 7.77
N ASP A 173 29.24 -17.14 8.94
CA ASP A 173 28.91 -18.42 9.55
C ASP A 173 27.44 -18.48 10.02
N GLU A 174 26.89 -19.68 10.15
CA GLU A 174 25.47 -19.92 10.44
C GLU A 174 25.05 -19.32 11.79
N ASP A 175 25.93 -19.42 12.81
CA ASP A 175 25.67 -18.86 14.13
C ASP A 175 25.57 -17.32 14.08
N SER A 176 26.47 -16.68 13.34
CA SER A 176 26.46 -15.23 13.13
C SER A 176 25.22 -14.77 12.36
N GLN A 177 24.80 -15.53 11.34
CA GLN A 177 23.57 -15.24 10.60
C GLN A 177 22.33 -15.27 11.51
N THR A 178 22.22 -16.31 12.34
CA THR A 178 21.11 -16.43 13.30
C THR A 178 21.14 -15.29 14.31
N ARG A 179 22.31 -14.99 14.88
CA ARG A 179 22.50 -13.89 15.83
C ARG A 179 22.10 -12.53 15.21
N ILE A 180 22.46 -12.29 13.97
CA ILE A 180 22.12 -11.04 13.26
C ILE A 180 20.59 -10.94 13.11
N ARG A 181 19.91 -12.02 12.67
CA ARG A 181 18.44 -12.02 12.54
C ARG A 181 17.75 -11.74 13.88
N ASP A 182 18.18 -12.42 14.93
CA ASP A 182 17.62 -12.22 16.27
C ASP A 182 17.83 -10.80 16.79
N SER A 183 19.02 -10.24 16.56
CA SER A 183 19.34 -8.86 16.96
C SER A 183 18.53 -7.83 16.18
N VAL A 184 18.34 -8.03 14.88
CA VAL A 184 17.50 -7.16 14.02
C VAL A 184 16.02 -7.25 14.45
N ALA A 185 15.50 -8.46 14.73
CA ALA A 185 14.13 -8.64 15.19
C ALA A 185 13.88 -7.92 16.53
N ARG A 186 14.84 -8.02 17.45
CA ARG A 186 14.79 -7.30 18.73
C ARG A 186 14.88 -5.78 18.52
N ALA A 187 15.72 -5.31 17.60
CA ALA A 187 15.83 -3.88 17.29
C ALA A 187 14.51 -3.31 16.79
N PHE A 188 13.82 -3.98 15.85
CA PHE A 188 12.49 -3.60 15.42
C PHE A 188 11.48 -3.55 16.57
N SER A 189 11.53 -4.53 17.48
CA SER A 189 10.64 -4.56 18.65
C SER A 189 10.85 -3.37 19.59
N TYR A 190 12.10 -3.00 19.86
CA TYR A 190 12.42 -1.88 20.76
C TYR A 190 12.23 -0.50 20.11
N GLY A 191 12.46 -0.41 18.80
CA GLY A 191 12.40 0.83 18.04
C GLY A 191 11.01 1.15 17.47
N GLY A 192 9.96 0.40 17.84
CA GLY A 192 8.63 0.60 17.28
C GLY A 192 8.61 0.43 15.77
N ASP A 193 9.11 -0.73 15.30
CA ASP A 193 9.25 -1.11 13.89
C ASP A 193 10.39 -0.39 13.12
N ILE A 194 11.28 0.28 13.83
CA ILE A 194 12.47 0.90 13.25
C ILE A 194 13.73 0.20 13.80
N CYS A 195 14.61 -0.19 12.90
CA CYS A 195 15.94 -0.73 13.17
C CYS A 195 17.00 0.20 12.58
N GLU A 196 18.01 0.53 13.36
CA GLU A 196 19.13 1.36 12.93
C GLU A 196 20.42 0.56 12.91
N ILE A 197 21.18 0.68 11.83
CA ILE A 197 22.48 0.07 11.70
C ILE A 197 23.54 1.17 11.67
N VAL A 198 24.40 1.17 12.68
CA VAL A 198 25.53 2.10 12.79
C VAL A 198 26.78 1.42 12.26
N THR A 199 27.41 2.07 11.31
CA THR A 199 28.68 1.66 10.69
C THR A 199 29.64 2.85 10.65
N ASP A 200 30.88 2.64 10.22
CA ASP A 200 31.85 3.72 10.02
C ASP A 200 31.38 4.74 8.95
N GLU A 201 30.44 4.36 8.07
CA GLU A 201 29.82 5.25 7.05
C GLU A 201 28.70 6.12 7.63
N GLY A 202 28.24 5.86 8.85
CA GLY A 202 27.14 6.54 9.52
C GLY A 202 26.00 5.61 9.94
N VAL A 203 24.86 6.23 10.24
CA VAL A 203 23.64 5.53 10.68
C VAL A 203 22.73 5.34 9.48
N ARG A 204 22.20 4.12 9.31
CA ARG A 204 21.17 3.80 8.33
C ARG A 204 19.94 3.27 9.06
N GLU A 205 18.81 3.85 8.76
CA GLU A 205 17.51 3.47 9.29
C GLU A 205 16.78 2.52 8.34
N PHE A 206 16.09 1.54 8.92
CA PHE A 206 15.24 0.58 8.23
C PHE A 206 13.91 0.50 8.96
N SER A 207 12.82 0.74 8.26
CA SER A 207 11.47 0.61 8.81
C SER A 207 10.82 -0.69 8.32
N SER A 208 10.15 -1.42 9.23
CA SER A 208 9.28 -2.54 8.87
C SER A 208 7.86 -2.09 8.54
N ARG A 209 7.55 -0.80 8.75
CA ARG A 209 6.29 -0.18 8.36
C ARG A 209 6.34 0.23 6.90
N PHE A 210 5.19 0.16 6.26
CA PHE A 210 5.04 0.65 4.90
C PHE A 210 4.62 2.13 4.95
N GLU A 211 5.58 2.98 5.33
CA GLU A 211 5.39 4.42 5.55
C GLU A 211 6.50 5.25 4.91
N ALA A 212 6.18 6.47 4.52
CA ALA A 212 7.12 7.49 4.11
C ALA A 212 6.53 8.89 4.36
N ASP A 213 7.37 9.86 4.68
CA ASP A 213 6.98 11.26 4.93
C ASP A 213 5.87 11.43 6.00
N GLY A 214 5.81 10.52 6.98
CA GLY A 214 4.77 10.51 8.01
C GLY A 214 3.40 10.01 7.53
N ILE A 215 3.32 9.43 6.33
CA ILE A 215 2.11 8.84 5.77
C ILE A 215 2.26 7.32 5.78
N GLU A 216 1.33 6.65 6.42
CA GLU A 216 1.22 5.19 6.36
C GLU A 216 0.47 4.79 5.09
N PHE A 217 1.02 3.84 4.34
CA PHE A 217 0.47 3.35 3.09
C PHE A 217 -0.08 1.93 3.28
N GLU A 218 -1.17 1.65 2.61
CA GLU A 218 -1.67 0.28 2.51
C GLU A 218 -0.71 -0.58 1.68
N ARG A 219 -0.43 -1.80 2.17
CA ARG A 219 0.43 -2.74 1.42
C ARG A 219 -0.22 -3.12 0.10
N PRO A 220 0.52 -3.09 -1.02
CA PRO A 220 -0.01 -3.45 -2.31
C PRO A 220 -0.66 -4.84 -2.29
N SER A 221 -1.93 -4.90 -2.66
CA SER A 221 -2.71 -6.13 -2.78
C SER A 221 -3.64 -6.02 -3.98
N GLU A 222 -4.13 -7.14 -4.50
CA GLU A 222 -5.10 -7.15 -5.60
C GLU A 222 -6.38 -6.37 -5.23
N HIS A 223 -6.72 -6.34 -3.93
CA HIS A 223 -7.89 -5.62 -3.42
C HIS A 223 -7.71 -4.11 -3.48
N LEU A 224 -6.50 -3.60 -3.25
CA LEU A 224 -6.17 -2.18 -3.33
C LEU A 224 -6.34 -1.64 -4.77
N PHE A 225 -6.08 -2.49 -5.77
CA PHE A 225 -6.22 -2.13 -7.19
C PHE A 225 -7.61 -2.44 -7.76
N SER A 226 -8.58 -2.84 -6.93
CA SER A 226 -9.93 -3.18 -7.37
C SER A 226 -10.92 -2.10 -7.00
N PHE A 227 -11.51 -1.44 -7.99
CA PHE A 227 -12.58 -0.46 -7.77
C PHE A 227 -13.87 -1.07 -7.19
N ASN A 228 -14.00 -2.40 -7.17
CA ASN A 228 -15.12 -3.13 -6.57
C ASN A 228 -14.86 -3.49 -5.09
N ASN A 229 -13.67 -3.21 -4.56
CA ASN A 229 -13.31 -3.47 -3.17
C ASN A 229 -13.25 -2.13 -2.41
N PRO A 230 -13.71 -2.04 -1.17
CA PRO A 230 -13.63 -0.82 -0.36
C PRO A 230 -12.22 -0.22 -0.26
N LEU A 231 -11.16 -1.05 -0.23
CA LEU A 231 -9.76 -0.60 -0.18
C LEU A 231 -9.32 0.12 -1.44
N GLY A 232 -9.81 -0.31 -2.62
CA GLY A 232 -9.42 0.26 -3.91
C GLY A 232 -10.48 1.16 -4.52
N ALA A 233 -11.64 1.28 -3.90
CA ALA A 233 -12.72 2.13 -4.37
C ALA A 233 -12.39 3.62 -4.17
N CYS A 234 -12.74 4.43 -5.14
CA CYS A 234 -12.62 5.87 -4.99
C CYS A 234 -13.49 6.36 -3.82
N PRO A 235 -12.94 7.05 -2.81
CA PRO A 235 -13.72 7.50 -1.64
C PRO A 235 -14.83 8.49 -2.00
N ARG A 236 -14.76 9.15 -3.16
CA ARG A 236 -15.78 10.10 -3.62
C ARG A 236 -16.98 9.43 -4.27
N CYS A 237 -16.80 8.32 -5.00
CA CYS A 237 -17.85 7.66 -5.75
C CYS A 237 -18.09 6.20 -5.33
N GLU A 238 -17.39 5.73 -4.30
CA GLU A 238 -17.50 4.35 -3.75
C GLU A 238 -17.44 3.26 -4.85
N GLY A 239 -16.61 3.49 -5.85
CA GLY A 239 -16.41 2.57 -6.97
C GLY A 239 -17.52 2.55 -8.02
N CYS A 240 -18.51 3.45 -7.98
CA CYS A 240 -19.55 3.51 -9.01
C CYS A 240 -19.02 4.01 -10.37
N LEU A 241 -17.87 4.71 -10.39
CA LEU A 241 -17.21 5.30 -11.56
C LEU A 241 -18.08 6.31 -12.33
N LEU A 242 -19.24 6.63 -11.81
CA LEU A 242 -20.06 7.72 -12.30
C LEU A 242 -19.59 8.98 -11.58
N TYR A 243 -18.83 9.81 -12.27
CA TYR A 243 -18.69 11.18 -11.83
C TYR A 243 -20.08 11.79 -11.96
N THR A 244 -20.69 12.10 -10.83
CA THR A 244 -21.88 12.91 -10.82
C THR A 244 -21.47 14.28 -11.35
N SER A 245 -21.59 14.43 -12.69
CA SER A 245 -21.87 15.72 -13.24
C SER A 245 -23.09 16.21 -12.47
N PRO A 246 -23.10 17.41 -11.85
CA PRO A 246 -24.31 17.92 -11.25
C PRO A 246 -25.38 17.85 -12.32
N SER A 247 -26.40 17.01 -12.07
CA SER A 247 -27.54 16.93 -12.98
C SER A 247 -28.03 18.34 -13.18
N PRO A 248 -28.10 18.85 -14.40
CA PRO A 248 -28.76 20.13 -14.63
C PRO A 248 -30.20 19.95 -14.15
N ARG A 249 -30.56 20.71 -13.12
CA ARG A 249 -31.92 20.87 -12.68
C ARG A 249 -32.72 21.64 -13.69
#